data_cf583836eb5c456bfb98c65177ef723e
#
_entry.id   cf583836eb5c456bfb98c65177ef723e
#
_cell.length_a   1.000
_cell.length_b   1.000
_cell.length_c   1.000
_cell.angle_alpha   90.00
_cell.angle_beta   90.00
_cell.angle_gamma   90.00
#
_symmetry.space_group_name_H-M   'P 1'
#
loop_
_entity.id
_entity.type
_entity.pdbx_description
1 polymer ?
#
loop_
_entity_poly.entity_id
_entity_poly.type
_entity_poly.pdbx_seq_one_letter_code
_entity_poly.pdbx_strand_id
1 'polypeptide(L)'
;VDDLDENLKLVVGLRFAPDVFLEEEFKWAAGNLARYLIGILAVCLGSFFYFINDIVKAIRGLSQRGSRSHRALKAKSKEAELLARGIAAYYDQAKRLEKERDVMTVQVLSSLRTEIMSGRTPPYSFNFTLVRTDINNFSTIYNRHNVEAFSATINDFFLDVTHIVARYGGYIHEFIGDEVIYYFKDEEVGNSVAIALSAIRDINAAAMNYHRMTMSERGYPFTVKSAFAHGSLRFGRFVEGYGLSGPSLIETVRILSVVAEKDGCVAVFDDRHCPSIEDFASYKPYAEVKLKGFSDKRDLVIYGAHQSVHRWLTSESEPEVEMLKYYRSDADLTSILHWLRENWRTARVEKTAKVIAILRAITVTKSNGELQAALFAWLNEMLGAAHEFKRNEETRILASAVRLTENLVPKGEYVTECEALLNKALEFSDRRVVANALDALAIINDAASKKALALVDHPDNRVAANALIHEGMKEISSFVLKRLRQMLKSDEDVRISSGLYAVGEIAEYHRKRDEVYFET
;
A
#
# COMPACT_ATOMS: atom_id res chain seq x y z
N VAL A 1 24.01 -22.16 -17.12
CA VAL A 1 23.00 -22.33 -16.05
C VAL A 1 23.46 -23.47 -15.15
N ASP A 2 23.81 -24.62 -15.70
CA ASP A 2 24.24 -25.79 -14.93
C ASP A 2 25.53 -25.53 -14.10
N ASP A 3 26.50 -24.79 -14.65
CA ASP A 3 27.73 -24.39 -13.95
C ASP A 3 27.53 -23.42 -12.79
N LEU A 4 26.46 -22.59 -12.82
CA LEU A 4 26.13 -21.67 -11.74
C LEU A 4 25.46 -22.43 -10.57
N ASP A 5 24.63 -23.42 -10.89
CA ASP A 5 23.87 -24.21 -9.90
C ASP A 5 24.81 -25.17 -9.12
N GLU A 6 25.79 -25.80 -9.79
CA GLU A 6 26.81 -26.62 -9.10
C GLU A 6 27.73 -25.78 -8.20
N ASN A 7 28.14 -24.58 -8.64
CA ASN A 7 28.99 -23.73 -7.82
C ASN A 7 28.24 -23.06 -6.67
N LEU A 8 26.94 -22.79 -6.82
CA LEU A 8 26.10 -22.30 -5.72
C LEU A 8 25.89 -23.40 -4.66
N LYS A 9 25.65 -24.64 -5.09
CA LYS A 9 25.57 -25.81 -4.21
C LYS A 9 26.90 -26.05 -3.48
N LEU A 10 28.04 -25.82 -4.13
CA LEU A 10 29.35 -25.96 -3.50
C LEU A 10 29.62 -24.89 -2.43
N VAL A 11 29.24 -23.63 -2.70
CA VAL A 11 29.40 -22.51 -1.74
C VAL A 11 28.47 -22.66 -0.54
N VAL A 12 27.24 -23.11 -0.75
CA VAL A 12 26.27 -23.39 0.34
C VAL A 12 26.69 -24.67 1.08
N GLY A 13 27.15 -25.69 0.36
CA GLY A 13 27.65 -26.94 0.96
C GLY A 13 28.90 -26.72 1.82
N LEU A 14 29.86 -25.90 1.40
CA LEU A 14 31.05 -25.58 2.20
C LEU A 14 30.75 -24.76 3.48
N ARG A 15 29.65 -24.01 3.55
CA ARG A 15 29.23 -23.30 4.77
C ARG A 15 28.43 -24.16 5.73
N PHE A 16 27.80 -25.23 5.25
CA PHE A 16 26.93 -26.09 6.06
C PHE A 16 27.43 -27.56 6.12
N ALA A 17 28.57 -27.88 5.48
CA ALA A 17 29.17 -29.21 5.59
C ALA A 17 29.98 -29.34 6.90
N PRO A 18 29.55 -30.16 7.84
CA PRO A 18 30.25 -30.33 9.13
C PRO A 18 31.55 -31.14 9.03
N ASP A 19 31.99 -31.52 7.84
CA ASP A 19 32.97 -32.59 7.62
C ASP A 19 34.45 -32.18 7.80
N VAL A 20 34.74 -31.02 8.34
CA VAL A 20 36.14 -30.55 8.53
C VAL A 20 36.52 -30.39 10.00
N PHE A 21 35.67 -30.77 10.96
CA PHE A 21 36.02 -30.74 12.37
C PHE A 21 36.17 -32.15 12.94
N LEU A 22 37.28 -32.37 13.60
CA LEU A 22 37.72 -33.58 14.32
C LEU A 22 36.55 -34.31 15.03
N GLU A 23 36.17 -35.44 14.48
CA GLU A 23 34.95 -36.22 14.83
C GLU A 23 34.88 -36.64 16.29
N GLU A 24 36.01 -36.84 16.95
CA GLU A 24 36.04 -37.24 18.36
C GLU A 24 35.83 -36.07 19.33
N GLU A 25 36.43 -34.93 19.10
CA GLU A 25 36.21 -33.73 19.95
C GLU A 25 34.78 -33.21 19.85
N PHE A 26 34.19 -33.29 18.64
CA PHE A 26 32.80 -32.92 18.44
C PHE A 26 31.83 -33.87 19.16
N LYS A 27 32.08 -35.19 19.12
CA LYS A 27 31.27 -36.18 19.84
C LYS A 27 31.34 -35.97 21.36
N TRP A 28 32.53 -35.66 21.90
CA TRP A 28 32.70 -35.35 23.31
C TRP A 28 32.01 -34.03 23.73
N ALA A 29 32.19 -32.97 22.96
CA ALA A 29 31.55 -31.67 23.18
C ALA A 29 30.01 -31.75 23.05
N ALA A 30 29.51 -32.46 22.03
CA ALA A 30 28.09 -32.68 21.81
C ALA A 30 27.47 -33.51 22.94
N GLY A 31 28.18 -34.55 23.45
CA GLY A 31 27.74 -35.37 24.58
C GLY A 31 27.63 -34.57 25.89
N ASN A 32 28.57 -33.68 26.17
CA ASN A 32 28.52 -32.82 27.35
C ASN A 32 27.45 -31.73 27.20
N LEU A 33 27.33 -31.12 26.03
CA LEU A 33 26.25 -30.13 25.73
C LEU A 33 24.87 -30.78 25.91
N ALA A 34 24.68 -32.01 25.40
CA ALA A 34 23.44 -32.76 25.59
C ALA A 34 23.11 -33.02 27.07
N ARG A 35 24.10 -33.37 27.90
CA ARG A 35 23.91 -33.55 29.34
C ARG A 35 23.54 -32.26 30.05
N TYR A 36 24.18 -31.13 29.70
CA TYR A 36 23.82 -29.80 30.21
C TYR A 36 22.42 -29.38 29.78
N LEU A 37 22.06 -29.60 28.53
CA LEU A 37 20.70 -29.28 28.01
C LEU A 37 19.63 -30.14 28.69
N ILE A 38 19.89 -31.44 28.92
CA ILE A 38 18.97 -32.34 29.66
C ILE A 38 18.83 -31.87 31.11
N GLY A 39 19.92 -31.47 31.76
CA GLY A 39 19.89 -30.91 33.11
C GLY A 39 19.08 -29.63 33.22
N ILE A 40 19.30 -28.68 32.30
CA ILE A 40 18.53 -27.43 32.21
C ILE A 40 17.06 -27.74 31.93
N LEU A 41 16.76 -28.64 30.99
CA LEU A 41 15.40 -29.04 30.65
C LEU A 41 14.67 -29.68 31.85
N ALA A 42 15.34 -30.52 32.64
CA ALA A 42 14.79 -31.14 33.85
C ALA A 42 14.47 -30.10 34.94
N VAL A 43 15.33 -29.10 35.14
CA VAL A 43 15.09 -27.99 36.07
C VAL A 43 13.95 -27.12 35.59
N CYS A 44 13.92 -26.80 34.28
CA CYS A 44 12.83 -26.01 33.67
C CYS A 44 11.48 -26.73 33.76
N LEU A 45 11.44 -28.05 33.50
CA LEU A 45 10.24 -28.86 33.62
C LEU A 45 9.77 -28.99 35.08
N GLY A 46 10.68 -29.18 36.03
CA GLY A 46 10.35 -29.21 37.45
C GLY A 46 9.77 -27.90 37.96
N SER A 47 10.39 -26.78 37.57
CA SER A 47 9.91 -25.42 37.87
C SER A 47 8.56 -25.15 37.21
N PHE A 48 8.39 -25.61 35.99
CA PHE A 48 7.14 -25.46 35.22
C PHE A 48 5.99 -26.27 35.86
N PHE A 49 6.23 -27.54 36.29
CA PHE A 49 5.22 -28.34 36.98
C PHE A 49 4.85 -27.76 38.34
N TYR A 50 5.81 -27.24 39.09
CA TYR A 50 5.55 -26.55 40.36
C TYR A 50 4.68 -25.31 40.12
N PHE A 51 5.00 -24.52 39.12
CA PHE A 51 4.30 -23.33 38.74
C PHE A 51 2.86 -23.61 38.22
N ILE A 52 2.68 -24.64 37.37
CA ILE A 52 1.35 -25.07 36.92
C ILE A 52 0.46 -25.51 38.08
N ASN A 53 1.02 -26.26 39.04
CA ASN A 53 0.22 -26.71 40.18
C ASN A 53 -0.27 -25.56 41.06
N ASP A 54 0.53 -24.51 41.19
CA ASP A 54 0.13 -23.26 41.90
C ASP A 54 -0.95 -22.48 41.15
N ILE A 55 -0.84 -22.43 39.81
CA ILE A 55 -1.87 -21.84 38.92
C ILE A 55 -3.20 -22.62 38.98
N VAL A 56 -3.13 -23.96 38.89
CA VAL A 56 -4.32 -24.82 38.95
C VAL A 56 -5.05 -24.66 40.31
N LYS A 57 -4.28 -24.49 41.39
CA LYS A 57 -4.87 -24.19 42.73
C LYS A 57 -5.53 -22.81 42.75
N ALA A 58 -4.90 -21.81 42.15
CA ALA A 58 -5.46 -20.45 42.05
C ALA A 58 -6.74 -20.42 41.19
N ILE A 59 -6.74 -21.13 40.04
CA ILE A 59 -7.90 -21.25 39.15
C ILE A 59 -9.05 -22.01 39.81
N ARG A 60 -8.77 -23.12 40.55
CA ARG A 60 -9.80 -23.82 41.31
C ARG A 60 -10.44 -22.92 42.38
N GLY A 61 -9.62 -22.10 43.04
CA GLY A 61 -10.13 -21.10 44.01
C GLY A 61 -11.04 -20.05 43.39
N LEU A 62 -10.81 -19.69 42.11
CA LEU A 62 -11.64 -18.78 41.31
C LEU A 62 -12.97 -19.44 40.86
N SER A 63 -12.91 -20.72 40.45
CA SER A 63 -14.07 -21.47 39.96
C SER A 63 -15.10 -21.79 41.08
N GLN A 64 -14.65 -21.90 42.33
CA GLN A 64 -15.52 -22.23 43.46
C GLN A 64 -16.18 -21.00 44.11
N ARG A 65 -15.74 -19.78 43.80
CA ARG A 65 -16.30 -18.53 44.32
C ARG A 65 -16.91 -17.71 43.19
N GLY A 66 -18.19 -17.97 42.95
CA GLY A 66 -18.96 -17.20 41.97
C GLY A 66 -18.80 -15.69 42.11
N SER A 67 -18.61 -15.05 41.01
CA SER A 67 -18.92 -13.69 40.53
C SER A 67 -18.91 -12.45 41.48
N ARG A 68 -18.55 -12.56 42.73
CA ARG A 68 -18.60 -11.41 43.66
C ARG A 68 -17.42 -11.34 44.62
N SER A 69 -16.20 -11.18 44.14
CA SER A 69 -15.13 -10.63 44.98
C SER A 69 -13.83 -10.46 44.22
N HIS A 70 -13.54 -9.28 43.78
CA HIS A 70 -12.19 -8.83 43.37
C HIS A 70 -11.17 -8.71 44.53
N ARG A 71 -11.48 -9.27 45.72
CA ARG A 71 -10.62 -9.19 46.89
C ARG A 71 -9.93 -10.53 47.19
N ALA A 72 -8.60 -10.46 47.04
CA ALA A 72 -7.62 -11.36 47.62
C ALA A 72 -7.44 -12.72 46.96
N LEU A 73 -6.82 -12.75 45.80
CA LEU A 73 -5.92 -13.83 45.41
C LEU A 73 -4.59 -13.63 46.18
N LYS A 74 -4.43 -14.26 47.34
CA LYS A 74 -3.12 -14.39 47.97
C LYS A 74 -2.42 -15.59 47.33
N ALA A 75 -1.69 -15.32 46.22
CA ALA A 75 -0.74 -16.28 45.69
C ALA A 75 0.54 -16.28 46.53
N LYS A 76 1.17 -17.45 46.68
CA LYS A 76 2.40 -17.58 47.46
C LYS A 76 3.64 -17.01 46.79
N SER A 77 3.58 -16.74 45.50
CA SER A 77 4.64 -16.05 44.75
C SER A 77 4.10 -14.84 44.00
N LYS A 78 4.98 -13.85 43.81
CA LYS A 78 4.67 -12.61 43.05
C LYS A 78 4.38 -12.89 41.58
N GLU A 79 4.98 -13.92 41.04
CA GLU A 79 4.83 -14.40 39.67
C GLU A 79 3.45 -15.03 39.45
N ALA A 80 2.97 -15.85 40.42
CA ALA A 80 1.64 -16.44 40.34
C ALA A 80 0.53 -15.39 40.47
N GLU A 81 0.74 -14.32 41.24
CA GLU A 81 -0.17 -13.17 41.32
C GLU A 81 -0.24 -12.38 40.00
N LEU A 82 0.93 -12.13 39.37
CA LEU A 82 1.01 -11.47 38.06
C LEU A 82 0.32 -12.29 36.98
N LEU A 83 0.51 -13.61 36.99
CA LEU A 83 -0.11 -14.51 36.03
C LEU A 83 -1.62 -14.61 36.24
N ALA A 84 -2.09 -14.68 37.48
CA ALA A 84 -3.52 -14.67 37.80
C ALA A 84 -4.18 -13.36 37.37
N ARG A 85 -3.50 -12.21 37.52
CA ARG A 85 -3.97 -10.92 36.98
C ARG A 85 -3.97 -10.92 35.44
N GLY A 86 -2.95 -11.49 34.79
CA GLY A 86 -2.88 -11.66 33.35
C GLY A 86 -4.01 -12.55 32.79
N ILE A 87 -4.29 -13.67 33.46
CA ILE A 87 -5.39 -14.58 33.11
C ILE A 87 -6.74 -13.90 33.32
N ALA A 88 -6.93 -13.16 34.41
CA ALA A 88 -8.15 -12.41 34.64
C ALA A 88 -8.35 -11.32 33.57
N ALA A 89 -7.31 -10.58 33.24
CA ALA A 89 -7.35 -9.58 32.16
C ALA A 89 -7.64 -10.22 30.79
N TYR A 90 -7.03 -11.39 30.50
CA TYR A 90 -7.30 -12.16 29.28
C TYR A 90 -8.75 -12.69 29.26
N TYR A 91 -9.28 -13.15 30.39
CA TYR A 91 -10.67 -13.61 30.48
C TYR A 91 -11.67 -12.46 30.30
N ASP A 92 -11.37 -11.28 30.87
CA ASP A 92 -12.16 -10.07 30.65
C ASP A 92 -12.07 -9.59 29.19
N GLN A 93 -10.88 -9.72 28.59
CA GLN A 93 -10.67 -9.42 27.16
C GLN A 93 -11.41 -10.46 26.28
N ALA A 94 -11.32 -11.76 26.59
CA ALA A 94 -12.05 -12.81 25.88
C ALA A 94 -13.56 -12.62 25.98
N LYS A 95 -14.07 -12.23 27.16
CA LYS A 95 -15.47 -11.93 27.37
C LYS A 95 -15.94 -10.65 26.65
N ARG A 96 -15.04 -9.65 26.50
CA ARG A 96 -15.26 -8.50 25.63
C ARG A 96 -15.30 -8.92 24.16
N LEU A 97 -14.35 -9.74 23.71
CA LEU A 97 -14.30 -10.29 22.35
C LEU A 97 -15.51 -11.21 22.05
N GLU A 98 -15.99 -11.97 23.03
CA GLU A 98 -17.22 -12.77 22.89
C GLU A 98 -18.46 -11.88 22.75
N LYS A 99 -18.54 -10.82 23.54
CA LYS A 99 -19.57 -9.79 23.42
C LYS A 99 -19.43 -9.01 22.10
N GLU A 100 -18.21 -8.76 21.65
CA GLU A 100 -17.91 -8.18 20.33
C GLU A 100 -18.30 -9.14 19.20
N ARG A 101 -18.04 -10.44 19.33
CA ARG A 101 -18.47 -11.47 18.38
C ARG A 101 -19.98 -11.59 18.32
N ASP A 102 -20.68 -11.55 19.46
CA ASP A 102 -22.14 -11.61 19.52
C ASP A 102 -22.78 -10.34 18.92
N VAL A 103 -22.12 -9.18 19.07
CA VAL A 103 -22.46 -7.93 18.37
C VAL A 103 -22.11 -8.00 16.87
N MET A 104 -21.10 -8.79 16.46
CA MET A 104 -20.77 -9.04 15.05
C MET A 104 -21.73 -10.00 14.34
N THR A 105 -22.33 -10.94 15.08
CA THR A 105 -23.33 -11.90 14.53
C THR A 105 -24.66 -11.19 14.25
N VAL A 106 -24.88 -10.05 14.89
CA VAL A 106 -25.89 -9.07 14.50
C VAL A 106 -25.20 -8.10 13.55
N GLN A 107 -25.64 -7.95 12.31
CA GLN A 107 -25.09 -7.01 11.32
C GLN A 107 -25.12 -5.57 11.87
N VAL A 108 -24.10 -5.22 12.63
CA VAL A 108 -23.92 -3.88 13.18
C VAL A 108 -22.89 -3.17 12.35
N LEU A 109 -23.25 -1.99 11.87
CA LEU A 109 -22.37 -1.10 11.15
C LEU A 109 -21.09 -0.85 11.95
N SER A 110 -19.93 -0.97 11.31
CA SER A 110 -18.62 -0.86 11.97
C SER A 110 -18.47 0.43 12.80
N SER A 111 -19.02 1.53 12.30
CA SER A 111 -19.04 2.83 12.98
C SER A 111 -19.88 2.90 14.25
N LEU A 112 -20.91 2.05 14.34
CA LEU A 112 -21.85 2.04 15.47
C LEU A 112 -21.41 1.05 16.53
N ARG A 113 -20.49 0.16 16.19
CA ARG A 113 -19.89 -0.80 17.12
C ARG A 113 -19.25 -0.09 18.31
N THR A 114 -18.43 0.91 18.06
CA THR A 114 -17.73 1.68 19.10
C THR A 114 -18.74 2.35 20.05
N GLU A 115 -19.81 2.90 19.50
CA GLU A 115 -20.87 3.57 20.29
C GLU A 115 -21.68 2.57 21.14
N ILE A 116 -22.05 1.42 20.57
CA ILE A 116 -22.74 0.35 21.33
C ILE A 116 -21.83 -0.19 22.43
N MET A 117 -20.54 -0.38 22.12
CA MET A 117 -19.56 -0.87 23.08
C MET A 117 -19.28 0.14 24.21
N SER A 118 -19.40 1.46 23.94
CA SER A 118 -19.33 2.52 24.95
C SER A 118 -20.57 2.64 25.81
N GLY A 119 -21.64 1.86 25.51
CA GLY A 119 -22.88 1.84 26.26
C GLY A 119 -23.97 2.79 25.75
N ARG A 120 -23.77 3.45 24.61
CA ARG A 120 -24.80 4.27 23.96
C ARG A 120 -25.93 3.36 23.45
N THR A 121 -27.13 3.58 23.94
CA THR A 121 -28.25 2.68 23.65
C THR A 121 -29.10 3.22 22.50
N PRO A 122 -29.34 2.45 21.42
CA PRO A 122 -30.29 2.84 20.37
C PRO A 122 -31.74 2.93 20.92
N PRO A 123 -32.64 3.77 20.31
CA PRO A 123 -32.41 4.52 19.08
C PRO A 123 -31.80 5.91 19.32
N TYR A 124 -30.94 6.36 18.38
CA TYR A 124 -30.46 7.74 18.34
C TYR A 124 -30.33 8.22 16.91
N SER A 125 -30.30 9.55 16.72
CA SER A 125 -30.18 10.17 15.42
C SER A 125 -28.89 11.00 15.36
N PHE A 126 -28.28 11.09 14.18
CA PHE A 126 -27.14 11.93 13.91
C PHE A 126 -27.20 12.46 12.47
N ASN A 127 -26.55 13.59 12.22
CA ASN A 127 -26.43 14.14 10.89
C ASN A 127 -25.22 13.55 10.18
N PHE A 128 -25.36 13.29 8.87
CA PHE A 128 -24.30 12.70 8.08
C PHE A 128 -24.58 12.88 6.58
N THR A 129 -23.54 12.67 5.79
CA THR A 129 -23.64 12.53 4.34
C THR A 129 -23.48 11.06 3.97
N LEU A 130 -24.53 10.49 3.38
CA LEU A 130 -24.52 9.13 2.83
C LEU A 130 -24.17 9.20 1.35
N VAL A 131 -23.28 8.31 0.94
CA VAL A 131 -22.83 8.18 -0.44
C VAL A 131 -23.07 6.76 -0.92
N ARG A 132 -23.48 6.63 -2.18
CA ARG A 132 -23.53 5.38 -2.95
C ARG A 132 -22.66 5.52 -4.16
N THR A 133 -21.81 4.54 -4.40
CA THR A 133 -20.96 4.46 -5.61
C THR A 133 -21.19 3.12 -6.27
N ASP A 134 -21.51 3.13 -7.55
CA ASP A 134 -21.92 1.98 -8.37
C ASP A 134 -21.02 1.88 -9.61
N ILE A 135 -20.68 0.63 -10.01
CA ILE A 135 -19.85 0.39 -11.19
C ILE A 135 -20.74 0.38 -12.45
N ASN A 136 -20.43 1.26 -13.39
CA ASN A 136 -21.19 1.36 -14.64
C ASN A 136 -21.08 0.08 -15.47
N ASN A 137 -22.19 -0.35 -16.08
CA ASN A 137 -22.28 -1.49 -16.99
C ASN A 137 -21.83 -2.83 -16.36
N PHE A 138 -21.87 -2.95 -15.03
CA PHE A 138 -21.43 -4.15 -14.31
C PHE A 138 -21.98 -5.45 -14.91
N SER A 139 -23.30 -5.58 -15.03
CA SER A 139 -23.93 -6.79 -15.53
C SER A 139 -23.49 -7.14 -16.96
N THR A 140 -23.25 -6.14 -17.80
CA THR A 140 -22.78 -6.34 -19.18
C THR A 140 -21.34 -6.85 -19.20
N ILE A 141 -20.46 -6.26 -18.38
CA ILE A 141 -19.05 -6.65 -18.28
C ILE A 141 -18.96 -8.05 -17.67
N TYR A 142 -19.68 -8.30 -16.57
CA TYR A 142 -19.72 -9.58 -15.87
C TYR A 142 -20.11 -10.75 -16.79
N ASN A 143 -21.10 -10.53 -17.69
CA ASN A 143 -21.58 -11.58 -18.60
C ASN A 143 -20.69 -11.78 -19.84
N ARG A 144 -19.83 -10.84 -20.20
CA ARG A 144 -19.04 -10.88 -21.44
C ARG A 144 -17.57 -11.17 -21.26
N HIS A 145 -17.05 -11.04 -20.03
CA HIS A 145 -15.63 -11.16 -19.75
C HIS A 145 -15.34 -12.23 -18.71
N ASN A 146 -14.06 -12.50 -18.45
CA ASN A 146 -13.64 -13.47 -17.44
C ASN A 146 -14.12 -13.02 -16.04
N VAL A 147 -15.03 -13.80 -15.46
CA VAL A 147 -15.69 -13.50 -14.17
C VAL A 147 -14.68 -13.43 -13.02
N GLU A 148 -13.71 -14.33 -12.98
CA GLU A 148 -12.70 -14.37 -11.90
C GLU A 148 -11.81 -13.13 -11.93
N ALA A 149 -11.31 -12.79 -13.12
CA ALA A 149 -10.46 -11.61 -13.31
C ALA A 149 -11.22 -10.31 -13.06
N PHE A 150 -12.50 -10.25 -13.42
CA PHE A 150 -13.34 -9.08 -13.14
C PHE A 150 -13.66 -8.96 -11.64
N SER A 151 -14.01 -10.08 -10.99
CA SER A 151 -14.25 -10.12 -9.54
C SER A 151 -13.02 -9.70 -8.73
N ALA A 152 -11.82 -10.13 -9.13
CA ALA A 152 -10.56 -9.69 -8.52
C ALA A 152 -10.40 -8.16 -8.65
N THR A 153 -10.65 -7.60 -9.85
CA THR A 153 -10.58 -6.15 -10.08
C THR A 153 -11.55 -5.37 -9.19
N ILE A 154 -12.77 -5.88 -9.01
CA ILE A 154 -13.78 -5.26 -8.13
C ILE A 154 -13.31 -5.28 -6.68
N ASN A 155 -12.82 -6.41 -6.20
CA ASN A 155 -12.33 -6.55 -4.83
C ASN A 155 -11.17 -5.58 -4.55
N ASP A 156 -10.22 -5.45 -5.47
CA ASP A 156 -9.11 -4.50 -5.35
C ASP A 156 -9.62 -3.06 -5.33
N PHE A 157 -10.56 -2.72 -6.22
CA PHE A 157 -11.19 -1.40 -6.22
C PHE A 157 -11.95 -1.12 -4.91
N PHE A 158 -12.72 -2.07 -4.39
CA PHE A 158 -13.44 -1.90 -3.13
C PHE A 158 -12.50 -1.77 -1.93
N LEU A 159 -11.34 -2.43 -1.96
CA LEU A 159 -10.29 -2.23 -0.97
C LEU A 159 -9.75 -0.79 -1.02
N ASP A 160 -9.49 -0.25 -2.21
CA ASP A 160 -9.08 1.14 -2.38
C ASP A 160 -10.16 2.11 -1.90
N VAL A 161 -11.43 1.88 -2.24
CA VAL A 161 -12.56 2.67 -1.74
C VAL A 161 -12.60 2.66 -0.21
N THR A 162 -12.44 1.49 0.41
CA THR A 162 -12.40 1.35 1.87
C THR A 162 -11.29 2.18 2.49
N HIS A 163 -10.09 2.13 1.91
CA HIS A 163 -8.94 2.92 2.37
C HIS A 163 -9.17 4.43 2.19
N ILE A 164 -9.77 4.85 1.07
CA ILE A 164 -10.09 6.27 0.83
C ILE A 164 -11.11 6.74 1.86
N VAL A 165 -12.23 6.04 2.00
CA VAL A 165 -13.30 6.40 2.93
C VAL A 165 -12.78 6.50 4.36
N ALA A 166 -12.00 5.52 4.82
CA ALA A 166 -11.41 5.52 6.17
C ALA A 166 -10.46 6.71 6.38
N ARG A 167 -9.69 7.09 5.36
CA ARG A 167 -8.75 8.20 5.40
C ARG A 167 -9.43 9.56 5.56
N TYR A 168 -10.64 9.69 5.03
CA TYR A 168 -11.50 10.85 5.21
C TYR A 168 -12.35 10.80 6.49
N GLY A 169 -12.13 9.81 7.38
CA GLY A 169 -12.90 9.63 8.61
C GLY A 169 -14.32 9.10 8.38
N GLY A 170 -14.55 8.45 7.23
CA GLY A 170 -15.82 7.83 6.89
C GLY A 170 -15.88 6.35 7.23
N TYR A 171 -17.06 5.79 7.05
CA TYR A 171 -17.38 4.41 7.38
C TYR A 171 -18.05 3.71 6.20
N ILE A 172 -17.63 2.50 5.88
CA ILE A 172 -18.36 1.64 4.95
C ILE A 172 -19.62 1.12 5.67
N HIS A 173 -20.76 1.29 5.03
CA HIS A 173 -22.01 0.71 5.47
C HIS A 173 -22.16 -0.72 4.96
N GLU A 174 -22.12 -0.91 3.64
CA GLU A 174 -22.39 -2.19 3.01
C GLU A 174 -21.82 -2.22 1.58
N PHE A 175 -21.55 -3.45 1.10
CA PHE A 175 -21.30 -3.74 -0.31
C PHE A 175 -22.48 -4.55 -0.85
N ILE A 176 -23.13 -4.08 -1.91
CA ILE A 176 -24.28 -4.73 -2.53
C ILE A 176 -23.99 -4.99 -4.01
N GLY A 177 -23.44 -6.17 -4.32
CA GLY A 177 -23.03 -6.50 -5.69
C GLY A 177 -21.87 -5.62 -6.15
N ASP A 178 -22.16 -4.69 -7.04
CA ASP A 178 -21.25 -3.70 -7.63
C ASP A 178 -21.34 -2.31 -6.97
N GLU A 179 -22.19 -2.18 -5.98
CA GLU A 179 -22.42 -0.93 -5.25
C GLU A 179 -21.72 -0.94 -3.90
N VAL A 180 -21.06 0.15 -3.54
CA VAL A 180 -20.57 0.42 -2.19
C VAL A 180 -21.31 1.59 -1.57
N ILE A 181 -21.77 1.40 -0.32
CA ILE A 181 -22.47 2.40 0.47
C ILE A 181 -21.58 2.80 1.64
N TYR A 182 -21.37 4.10 1.79
CA TYR A 182 -20.54 4.64 2.86
C TYR A 182 -21.04 6.01 3.34
N TYR A 183 -20.57 6.46 4.48
CA TYR A 183 -21.04 7.72 5.05
C TYR A 183 -19.99 8.40 5.93
N PHE A 184 -20.21 9.70 6.15
CA PHE A 184 -19.41 10.59 6.97
C PHE A 184 -20.33 11.30 7.97
N LYS A 185 -20.00 11.26 9.27
CA LYS A 185 -20.79 11.91 10.33
C LYS A 185 -20.32 13.34 10.54
N ASP A 186 -21.25 14.32 10.60
CA ASP A 186 -20.91 15.72 10.85
C ASP A 186 -20.16 15.90 12.18
N GLU A 187 -20.55 15.15 13.21
CA GLU A 187 -19.94 15.22 14.54
C GLU A 187 -18.44 14.86 14.53
N GLU A 188 -17.99 14.04 13.56
CA GLU A 188 -16.63 13.53 13.49
C GLU A 188 -15.75 14.30 12.48
N VAL A 189 -16.33 14.71 11.35
CA VAL A 189 -15.56 15.31 10.24
C VAL A 189 -15.90 16.79 9.98
N GLY A 190 -16.86 17.36 10.73
CA GLY A 190 -17.32 18.72 10.53
C GLY A 190 -18.25 18.85 9.31
N ASN A 191 -17.74 19.35 8.19
CA ASN A 191 -18.51 19.45 6.93
C ASN A 191 -18.49 18.13 6.17
N SER A 192 -19.40 17.21 6.50
CA SER A 192 -19.45 15.88 5.89
C SER A 192 -19.77 15.92 4.39
N VAL A 193 -20.45 16.97 3.89
CA VAL A 193 -20.72 17.15 2.45
C VAL A 193 -19.45 17.40 1.67
N ALA A 194 -18.62 18.35 2.12
CA ALA A 194 -17.33 18.66 1.47
C ALA A 194 -16.36 17.48 1.55
N ILE A 195 -16.36 16.78 2.68
CA ILE A 195 -15.54 15.57 2.88
C ILE A 195 -16.00 14.45 1.97
N ALA A 196 -17.31 14.18 1.86
CA ALA A 196 -17.86 13.17 0.96
C ALA A 196 -17.47 13.44 -0.49
N LEU A 197 -17.58 14.69 -0.95
CA LEU A 197 -17.21 15.07 -2.31
C LEU A 197 -15.69 14.91 -2.56
N SER A 198 -14.87 15.21 -1.54
CA SER A 198 -13.43 14.98 -1.59
C SER A 198 -13.10 13.50 -1.72
N ALA A 199 -13.76 12.64 -0.95
CA ALA A 199 -13.60 11.19 -1.03
C ALA A 199 -14.06 10.65 -2.40
N ILE A 200 -15.23 11.10 -2.90
CA ILE A 200 -15.73 10.72 -4.24
C ILE A 200 -14.73 11.11 -5.33
N ARG A 201 -14.13 12.28 -5.25
CA ARG A 201 -13.11 12.71 -6.20
C ARG A 201 -11.93 11.74 -6.26
N ASP A 202 -11.44 11.31 -5.10
CA ASP A 202 -10.30 10.38 -5.03
C ASP A 202 -10.72 8.95 -5.45
N ILE A 203 -11.96 8.54 -5.16
CA ILE A 203 -12.55 7.28 -5.66
C ILE A 203 -12.65 7.32 -7.19
N ASN A 204 -13.09 8.43 -7.77
CA ASN A 204 -13.13 8.60 -9.22
C ASN A 204 -11.73 8.54 -9.84
N ALA A 205 -10.71 9.13 -9.19
CA ALA A 205 -9.32 9.02 -9.62
C ALA A 205 -8.83 7.57 -9.59
N ALA A 206 -9.15 6.83 -8.53
CA ALA A 206 -8.85 5.39 -8.44
C ALA A 206 -9.56 4.62 -9.57
N ALA A 207 -10.87 4.83 -9.79
CA ALA A 207 -11.62 4.18 -10.85
C ALA A 207 -11.02 4.44 -12.24
N MET A 208 -10.53 5.65 -12.51
CA MET A 208 -9.86 5.97 -13.76
C MET A 208 -8.53 5.22 -13.96
N ASN A 209 -7.86 4.82 -12.89
CA ASN A 209 -6.69 3.95 -12.99
C ASN A 209 -7.09 2.53 -13.38
N TYR A 210 -8.13 1.99 -12.76
CA TYR A 210 -8.70 0.69 -13.14
C TYR A 210 -9.20 0.73 -14.59
N HIS A 211 -9.86 1.83 -15.02
CA HIS A 211 -10.29 2.02 -16.40
C HIS A 211 -9.13 1.88 -17.41
N ARG A 212 -7.99 2.53 -17.15
CA ARG A 212 -6.82 2.43 -18.04
C ARG A 212 -6.27 1.01 -18.09
N MET A 213 -6.12 0.38 -16.93
CA MET A 213 -5.65 -1.01 -16.82
C MET A 213 -6.60 -1.96 -17.58
N THR A 214 -7.91 -1.90 -17.31
CA THR A 214 -8.87 -2.82 -17.92
C THR A 214 -9.05 -2.57 -19.42
N MET A 215 -9.00 -1.32 -19.87
CA MET A 215 -9.05 -1.01 -21.31
C MET A 215 -7.82 -1.52 -22.05
N SER A 216 -6.61 -1.38 -21.48
CA SER A 216 -5.38 -1.83 -22.14
C SER A 216 -5.21 -3.35 -22.13
N GLU A 217 -5.57 -4.02 -21.05
CA GLU A 217 -5.31 -5.45 -20.85
C GLU A 217 -6.49 -6.35 -21.23
N ARG A 218 -7.71 -5.84 -21.08
CA ARG A 218 -8.94 -6.67 -21.11
C ARG A 218 -10.04 -6.14 -22.03
N GLY A 219 -9.91 -4.93 -22.55
CA GLY A 219 -10.82 -4.36 -23.56
C GLY A 219 -12.21 -3.94 -23.06
N TYR A 220 -12.37 -3.69 -21.72
CA TYR A 220 -13.63 -3.15 -21.19
C TYR A 220 -13.43 -1.89 -20.34
N PRO A 221 -14.41 -0.95 -20.34
CA PRO A 221 -14.35 0.24 -19.51
C PRO A 221 -14.64 -0.11 -18.03
N PHE A 222 -13.94 0.56 -17.10
CA PHE A 222 -14.22 0.52 -15.68
C PHE A 222 -14.49 1.94 -15.19
N THR A 223 -15.74 2.34 -15.09
CA THR A 223 -16.15 3.66 -14.61
C THR A 223 -17.17 3.52 -13.50
N VAL A 224 -17.30 4.55 -12.66
CA VAL A 224 -18.22 4.55 -11.53
C VAL A 224 -19.09 5.80 -11.54
N LYS A 225 -20.29 5.67 -11.01
CA LYS A 225 -21.17 6.81 -10.72
C LYS A 225 -21.44 6.86 -9.24
N SER A 226 -21.49 8.06 -8.68
CA SER A 226 -21.77 8.28 -7.27
C SER A 226 -22.95 9.21 -7.09
N ALA A 227 -23.73 8.98 -6.03
CA ALA A 227 -24.74 9.90 -5.57
C ALA A 227 -24.62 10.09 -4.08
N PHE A 228 -24.87 11.28 -3.57
CA PHE A 228 -24.93 11.50 -2.14
C PHE A 228 -26.14 12.35 -1.72
N ALA A 229 -26.55 12.16 -0.47
CA ALA A 229 -27.54 12.99 0.20
C ALA A 229 -27.09 13.24 1.64
N HIS A 230 -27.32 14.46 2.11
CA HIS A 230 -27.05 14.85 3.49
C HIS A 230 -28.35 14.96 4.28
N GLY A 231 -28.33 14.59 5.55
CA GLY A 231 -29.48 14.73 6.43
C GLY A 231 -29.33 13.93 7.71
N SER A 232 -30.43 13.87 8.47
CA SER A 232 -30.49 13.09 9.69
C SER A 232 -30.87 11.65 9.40
N LEU A 233 -30.08 10.70 9.92
CA LEU A 233 -30.44 9.29 9.99
C LEU A 233 -30.71 8.87 11.44
N ARG A 234 -31.61 7.92 11.56
CA ARG A 234 -31.89 7.25 12.82
C ARG A 234 -31.25 5.87 12.82
N PHE A 235 -30.45 5.61 13.81
CA PHE A 235 -29.99 4.28 14.15
C PHE A 235 -30.95 3.64 15.13
N GLY A 236 -31.38 2.43 14.84
CA GLY A 236 -32.36 1.72 15.65
C GLY A 236 -32.26 0.21 15.50
N ARG A 237 -33.04 -0.49 16.34
CA ARG A 237 -33.18 -1.94 16.27
C ARG A 237 -34.30 -2.31 15.29
N PHE A 238 -33.97 -3.22 14.38
CA PHE A 238 -34.92 -3.88 13.48
C PHE A 238 -35.10 -5.35 13.87
N VAL A 239 -35.98 -6.07 13.17
CA VAL A 239 -36.31 -7.47 13.50
C VAL A 239 -35.05 -8.36 13.48
N GLU A 240 -34.17 -8.16 12.50
CA GLU A 240 -32.97 -8.99 12.30
C GLU A 240 -31.67 -8.34 12.82
N GLY A 241 -31.75 -7.17 13.49
CA GLY A 241 -30.55 -6.51 14.00
C GLY A 241 -30.65 -5.01 14.13
N TYR A 242 -29.50 -4.35 14.06
CA TYR A 242 -29.42 -2.89 14.10
C TYR A 242 -29.19 -2.35 12.69
N GLY A 243 -29.77 -1.20 12.37
CA GLY A 243 -29.62 -0.60 11.07
C GLY A 243 -29.90 0.89 11.06
N LEU A 244 -29.70 1.48 9.90
CA LEU A 244 -29.99 2.89 9.63
C LEU A 244 -31.34 3.02 8.95
N SER A 245 -32.07 4.09 9.29
CA SER A 245 -33.30 4.48 8.62
C SER A 245 -33.39 5.99 8.49
N GLY A 246 -33.93 6.45 7.37
CA GLY A 246 -34.12 7.88 7.11
C GLY A 246 -34.27 8.22 5.63
N PRO A 247 -34.74 9.45 5.34
CA PRO A 247 -35.00 9.88 3.97
C PRO A 247 -33.75 9.85 3.07
N SER A 248 -32.57 10.16 3.60
CA SER A 248 -31.32 10.23 2.84
C SER A 248 -30.91 8.88 2.24
N LEU A 249 -31.26 7.74 2.88
CA LEU A 249 -31.05 6.41 2.31
C LEU A 249 -31.86 6.20 1.03
N ILE A 250 -33.10 6.69 1.01
CA ILE A 250 -33.99 6.57 -0.17
C ILE A 250 -33.57 7.59 -1.23
N GLU A 251 -33.23 8.80 -0.82
CA GLU A 251 -32.84 9.89 -1.71
C GLU A 251 -31.60 9.52 -2.54
N THR A 252 -30.54 8.97 -1.91
CA THR A 252 -29.32 8.54 -2.64
C THR A 252 -29.62 7.48 -3.69
N VAL A 253 -30.47 6.48 -3.39
CA VAL A 253 -30.88 5.46 -4.37
C VAL A 253 -31.57 6.11 -5.56
N ARG A 254 -32.46 7.07 -5.30
CA ARG A 254 -33.24 7.73 -6.37
C ARG A 254 -32.35 8.65 -7.21
N ILE A 255 -31.44 9.38 -6.60
CA ILE A 255 -30.47 10.21 -7.33
C ILE A 255 -29.57 9.30 -8.19
N LEU A 256 -29.01 8.23 -7.62
CA LEU A 256 -28.13 7.29 -8.35
C LEU A 256 -28.84 6.68 -9.59
N SER A 257 -30.15 6.39 -9.48
CA SER A 257 -30.92 5.84 -10.58
C SER A 257 -31.15 6.80 -11.75
N VAL A 258 -30.92 8.11 -11.56
CA VAL A 258 -31.03 9.14 -12.61
C VAL A 258 -29.72 9.33 -13.34
N VAL A 259 -28.59 8.95 -12.76
CA VAL A 259 -27.25 9.12 -13.35
C VAL A 259 -27.07 8.21 -14.55
N ALA A 260 -26.78 8.80 -15.70
CA ALA A 260 -26.54 8.03 -16.92
C ALA A 260 -25.13 7.38 -16.89
N GLU A 261 -25.04 6.11 -17.28
CA GLU A 261 -23.75 5.37 -17.31
C GLU A 261 -22.72 5.99 -18.26
N LYS A 262 -23.18 6.67 -19.31
CA LYS A 262 -22.32 7.38 -20.27
C LYS A 262 -21.56 8.57 -19.68
N ASP A 263 -21.99 9.06 -18.52
CA ASP A 263 -21.37 10.23 -17.90
C ASP A 263 -20.00 9.92 -17.27
N GLY A 264 -19.62 8.65 -17.21
CA GLY A 264 -18.28 8.21 -16.74
C GLY A 264 -18.13 8.27 -15.22
N CYS A 265 -16.97 8.69 -14.75
CA CYS A 265 -16.68 8.83 -13.32
C CYS A 265 -17.20 10.18 -12.81
N VAL A 266 -18.40 10.17 -12.23
CA VAL A 266 -19.12 11.37 -11.81
C VAL A 266 -19.76 11.22 -10.43
N ALA A 267 -20.05 12.37 -9.78
CA ALA A 267 -20.95 12.46 -8.64
C ALA A 267 -22.17 13.32 -9.00
N VAL A 268 -23.35 12.88 -8.59
CA VAL A 268 -24.60 13.64 -8.73
C VAL A 268 -25.25 13.83 -7.37
N PHE A 269 -25.73 15.02 -7.11
CA PHE A 269 -26.34 15.38 -5.83
C PHE A 269 -27.31 16.58 -6.00
N ASP A 270 -28.08 16.84 -4.96
CA ASP A 270 -29.03 17.96 -4.91
C ASP A 270 -28.26 19.29 -4.76
N ASP A 271 -28.66 20.32 -5.53
CA ASP A 271 -28.00 21.64 -5.54
C ASP A 271 -28.05 22.36 -4.19
N ARG A 272 -28.99 22.00 -3.31
CA ARG A 272 -29.05 22.50 -1.93
C ARG A 272 -27.76 22.29 -1.13
N HIS A 273 -26.92 21.36 -1.56
CA HIS A 273 -25.64 21.07 -0.90
C HIS A 273 -24.48 21.91 -1.45
N CYS A 274 -24.67 22.64 -2.57
CA CYS A 274 -23.65 23.49 -3.17
C CYS A 274 -23.03 24.53 -2.21
N PRO A 275 -23.83 25.22 -1.35
CA PRO A 275 -23.26 26.18 -0.41
C PRO A 275 -22.23 25.58 0.58
N SER A 276 -22.32 24.27 0.83
CA SER A 276 -21.41 23.55 1.72
C SER A 276 -20.07 23.17 1.07
N ILE A 277 -19.89 23.47 -0.23
CA ILE A 277 -18.76 23.04 -1.07
C ILE A 277 -18.13 24.19 -1.86
N GLU A 278 -18.01 25.36 -1.26
CA GLU A 278 -17.52 26.60 -1.91
C GLU A 278 -16.18 26.45 -2.61
N ASP A 279 -15.29 25.56 -2.15
CA ASP A 279 -13.98 25.31 -2.75
C ASP A 279 -14.00 24.43 -4.01
N PHE A 280 -15.18 23.93 -4.42
CA PHE A 280 -15.31 22.99 -5.54
C PHE A 280 -16.04 23.64 -6.74
N ALA A 281 -15.34 24.49 -7.45
CA ALA A 281 -15.87 25.31 -8.56
C ALA A 281 -16.33 24.55 -9.83
N SER A 282 -16.46 23.22 -9.82
CA SER A 282 -16.63 22.43 -11.06
C SER A 282 -17.92 21.61 -11.16
N TYR A 283 -18.95 21.93 -10.43
CA TYR A 283 -20.26 21.32 -10.65
C TYR A 283 -21.09 22.09 -11.68
N LYS A 284 -21.95 21.36 -12.39
CA LYS A 284 -22.85 21.92 -13.42
C LYS A 284 -24.28 21.44 -13.17
N PRO A 285 -25.31 22.22 -13.57
CA PRO A 285 -26.67 21.71 -13.58
C PRO A 285 -26.77 20.41 -14.37
N TYR A 286 -27.47 19.42 -13.83
CA TYR A 286 -27.62 18.10 -14.45
C TYR A 286 -29.06 17.85 -14.90
N ALA A 287 -30.03 17.87 -13.97
CA ALA A 287 -31.43 17.62 -14.27
C ALA A 287 -32.36 18.16 -13.16
N GLU A 288 -33.53 18.66 -13.53
CA GLU A 288 -34.65 18.88 -12.62
C GLU A 288 -35.48 17.59 -12.58
N VAL A 289 -35.57 16.91 -11.47
CA VAL A 289 -36.28 15.64 -11.34
C VAL A 289 -37.23 15.60 -10.17
N LYS A 290 -38.36 14.89 -10.33
CA LYS A 290 -39.22 14.51 -9.20
C LYS A 290 -38.83 13.10 -8.75
N LEU A 291 -38.14 13.03 -7.65
CA LEU A 291 -37.72 11.73 -7.10
C LEU A 291 -38.94 10.96 -6.57
N LYS A 292 -39.05 9.67 -6.90
CA LYS A 292 -40.18 8.83 -6.45
C LYS A 292 -40.21 8.75 -4.93
N GLY A 293 -41.35 9.17 -4.32
CA GLY A 293 -41.55 9.18 -2.86
C GLY A 293 -41.24 10.53 -2.21
N PHE A 294 -40.85 11.54 -2.98
CA PHE A 294 -40.66 12.92 -2.52
C PHE A 294 -41.71 13.82 -3.14
N SER A 295 -42.17 14.82 -2.38
CA SER A 295 -43.21 15.77 -2.83
C SER A 295 -42.65 16.76 -3.84
N ASP A 296 -41.43 17.21 -3.60
CA ASP A 296 -40.81 18.32 -4.29
C ASP A 296 -39.89 17.86 -5.41
N LYS A 297 -39.77 18.66 -6.46
CA LYS A 297 -38.73 18.51 -7.46
C LYS A 297 -37.37 18.83 -6.86
N ARG A 298 -36.32 18.20 -7.39
CA ARG A 298 -34.93 18.41 -7.03
C ARG A 298 -34.16 18.90 -8.23
N ASP A 299 -33.39 19.95 -8.02
CA ASP A 299 -32.39 20.40 -8.98
C ASP A 299 -31.08 19.67 -8.72
N LEU A 300 -30.76 18.74 -9.59
CA LEU A 300 -29.54 17.95 -9.47
C LEU A 300 -28.38 18.63 -10.18
N VAL A 301 -27.22 18.53 -9.59
CA VAL A 301 -25.95 18.97 -10.16
C VAL A 301 -25.01 17.80 -10.33
N ILE A 302 -24.17 17.87 -11.36
CA ILE A 302 -23.14 16.89 -11.65
C ILE A 302 -21.75 17.47 -11.38
N TYR A 303 -20.96 16.71 -10.68
CA TYR A 303 -19.56 16.98 -10.44
C TYR A 303 -18.72 15.98 -11.24
N GLY A 304 -17.99 16.47 -12.23
CA GLY A 304 -16.99 15.70 -12.96
C GLY A 304 -15.61 15.91 -12.35
N ALA A 305 -14.81 14.85 -12.36
CA ALA A 305 -13.47 14.87 -11.80
C ALA A 305 -12.52 15.76 -12.61
N HIS A 306 -12.52 17.08 -12.37
CA HIS A 306 -11.34 17.91 -12.65
C HIS A 306 -10.35 17.71 -11.50
N GLN A 307 -9.35 16.89 -11.79
CA GLN A 307 -8.36 16.47 -10.81
C GLN A 307 -7.25 17.50 -10.75
N SER A 308 -7.18 18.28 -9.69
CA SER A 308 -6.01 19.05 -9.36
C SER A 308 -5.24 18.32 -8.26
N VAL A 309 -4.04 17.86 -8.57
CA VAL A 309 -3.10 17.30 -7.56
C VAL A 309 -2.56 18.37 -6.63
N HIS A 310 -2.79 19.66 -6.95
CA HIS A 310 -2.22 20.80 -6.23
C HIS A 310 -2.60 20.77 -4.74
N ARG A 311 -3.83 20.43 -4.41
CA ARG A 311 -4.30 20.32 -3.01
C ARG A 311 -3.42 19.38 -2.18
N TRP A 312 -3.13 18.20 -2.72
CA TRP A 312 -2.32 17.19 -2.01
C TRP A 312 -0.85 17.60 -1.92
N LEU A 313 -0.34 18.25 -2.95
CA LEU A 313 1.03 18.74 -2.99
C LEU A 313 1.26 19.91 -2.03
N THR A 314 0.25 20.75 -1.77
CA THR A 314 0.34 21.87 -0.83
C THR A 314 0.02 21.49 0.62
N SER A 315 -0.60 20.33 0.85
CA SER A 315 -0.92 19.85 2.19
C SER A 315 0.34 19.62 3.05
N GLU A 316 0.25 19.95 4.33
CA GLU A 316 1.29 19.62 5.32
C GLU A 316 1.12 18.21 5.91
N SER A 317 -0.04 17.56 5.68
CA SER A 317 -0.36 16.24 6.20
C SER A 317 0.22 15.13 5.31
N GLU A 318 1.00 14.21 5.88
CA GLU A 318 1.51 13.04 5.14
C GLU A 318 0.41 12.07 4.68
N PRO A 319 -0.63 11.79 5.50
CA PRO A 319 -1.75 10.98 5.05
C PRO A 319 -2.45 11.54 3.82
N GLU A 320 -2.55 12.86 3.70
CA GLU A 320 -3.10 13.50 2.50
C GLU A 320 -2.19 13.33 1.29
N VAL A 321 -0.87 13.45 1.45
CA VAL A 321 0.09 13.24 0.36
C VAL A 321 -0.03 11.82 -0.22
N GLU A 322 -0.37 10.82 0.57
CA GLU A 322 -0.60 9.46 0.05
C GLU A 322 -1.76 9.38 -0.95
N MET A 323 -2.68 10.32 -0.96
CA MET A 323 -3.77 10.33 -1.94
C MET A 323 -3.27 10.53 -3.37
N LEU A 324 -2.06 11.08 -3.56
CA LEU A 324 -1.41 11.20 -4.88
C LEU A 324 -1.28 9.85 -5.61
N LYS A 325 -1.25 8.72 -4.88
CA LYS A 325 -1.21 7.38 -5.49
C LYS A 325 -2.41 7.07 -6.40
N TYR A 326 -3.53 7.78 -6.22
CA TYR A 326 -4.73 7.63 -7.05
C TYR A 326 -4.68 8.53 -8.29
N TYR A 327 -3.81 9.53 -8.34
CA TYR A 327 -3.65 10.48 -9.44
C TYR A 327 -2.50 10.01 -10.34
N ARG A 328 -2.84 9.26 -11.38
CA ARG A 328 -1.89 8.61 -12.29
C ARG A 328 -2.08 9.00 -13.75
N SER A 329 -2.88 10.03 -14.06
CA SER A 329 -2.94 10.55 -15.43
C SER A 329 -1.60 11.20 -15.79
N ASP A 330 -1.27 11.23 -17.07
CA ASP A 330 -0.04 11.88 -17.52
C ASP A 330 0.02 13.34 -17.09
N ALA A 331 -1.12 14.04 -17.13
CA ALA A 331 -1.23 15.42 -16.64
C ALA A 331 -0.99 15.53 -15.13
N ASP A 332 -1.50 14.56 -14.31
CA ASP A 332 -1.25 14.52 -12.88
C ASP A 332 0.22 14.27 -12.59
N LEU A 333 0.82 13.29 -13.27
CA LEU A 333 2.25 12.95 -13.11
C LEU A 333 3.14 14.12 -13.50
N THR A 334 2.83 14.79 -14.61
CA THR A 334 3.53 16.00 -15.05
C THR A 334 3.42 17.12 -14.01
N SER A 335 2.23 17.34 -13.46
CA SER A 335 2.01 18.34 -12.40
C SER A 335 2.81 18.01 -11.12
N ILE A 336 2.89 16.73 -10.74
CA ILE A 336 3.69 16.28 -9.60
C ILE A 336 5.18 16.53 -9.86
N LEU A 337 5.68 16.24 -11.06
CA LEU A 337 7.09 16.49 -11.41
C LEU A 337 7.42 17.98 -11.44
N HIS A 338 6.53 18.84 -11.94
CA HIS A 338 6.72 20.29 -11.86
C HIS A 338 6.78 20.78 -10.42
N TRP A 339 5.87 20.30 -9.56
CA TRP A 339 5.93 20.65 -8.14
C TRP A 339 7.24 20.19 -7.48
N LEU A 340 7.71 18.97 -7.76
CA LEU A 340 8.99 18.46 -7.26
C LEU A 340 10.14 19.36 -7.72
N ARG A 341 10.18 19.74 -8.99
CA ARG A 341 11.19 20.62 -9.54
C ARG A 341 11.25 21.98 -8.83
N GLU A 342 10.09 22.57 -8.53
CA GLU A 342 10.00 23.88 -7.87
C GLU A 342 10.29 23.81 -6.36
N ASN A 343 9.95 22.69 -5.72
CA ASN A 343 9.88 22.63 -4.25
C ASN A 343 10.88 21.66 -3.59
N TRP A 344 11.64 20.85 -4.33
CA TRP A 344 12.51 19.82 -3.73
C TRP A 344 13.56 20.35 -2.75
N ARG A 345 13.96 21.65 -2.84
CA ARG A 345 14.89 22.29 -1.92
C ARG A 345 14.20 22.92 -0.70
N THR A 346 12.96 23.33 -0.83
CA THR A 346 12.21 24.11 0.17
C THR A 346 11.22 23.29 0.96
N ALA A 347 10.65 22.25 0.35
CA ALA A 347 9.73 21.35 1.02
C ALA A 347 10.46 20.46 2.05
N ARG A 348 9.71 19.92 3.01
CA ARG A 348 10.25 18.92 3.94
C ARG A 348 10.78 17.72 3.19
N VAL A 349 11.96 17.24 3.59
CA VAL A 349 12.65 16.10 2.96
C VAL A 349 11.76 14.86 2.97
N GLU A 350 11.07 14.59 4.08
CA GLU A 350 10.16 13.45 4.24
C GLU A 350 9.01 13.51 3.23
N LYS A 351 8.43 14.68 3.02
CA LYS A 351 7.36 14.89 2.04
C LYS A 351 7.87 14.65 0.61
N THR A 352 8.98 15.25 0.25
CA THR A 352 9.61 15.07 -1.07
C THR A 352 9.93 13.60 -1.32
N ALA A 353 10.52 12.91 -0.34
CA ALA A 353 10.82 11.48 -0.42
C ALA A 353 9.56 10.63 -0.59
N LYS A 354 8.47 10.99 0.09
CA LYS A 354 7.19 10.28 -0.02
C LYS A 354 6.54 10.49 -1.38
N VAL A 355 6.54 11.70 -1.91
CA VAL A 355 6.05 12.00 -3.27
C VAL A 355 6.84 11.19 -4.32
N ILE A 356 8.17 11.15 -4.20
CA ILE A 356 9.01 10.33 -5.08
C ILE A 356 8.68 8.83 -4.93
N ALA A 357 8.46 8.34 -3.72
CA ALA A 357 8.09 6.95 -3.48
C ALA A 357 6.75 6.59 -4.15
N ILE A 358 5.78 7.50 -4.14
CA ILE A 358 4.50 7.32 -4.85
C ILE A 358 4.75 7.24 -6.37
N LEU A 359 5.54 8.15 -6.93
CA LEU A 359 5.89 8.12 -8.36
C LEU A 359 6.61 6.82 -8.76
N ARG A 360 7.47 6.29 -7.90
CA ARG A 360 8.18 5.02 -8.14
C ARG A 360 7.26 3.79 -8.23
N ALA A 361 6.07 3.86 -7.65
CA ALA A 361 5.08 2.79 -7.74
C ALA A 361 4.26 2.84 -9.04
N ILE A 362 4.54 3.80 -9.93
CA ILE A 362 3.80 4.02 -11.17
C ILE A 362 4.70 3.64 -12.34
N THR A 363 4.21 2.77 -13.22
CA THR A 363 4.89 2.39 -14.46
C THR A 363 4.16 3.01 -15.64
N VAL A 364 4.89 3.75 -16.48
CA VAL A 364 4.39 4.35 -17.72
C VAL A 364 4.72 3.42 -18.89
N THR A 365 3.69 2.94 -19.58
CA THR A 365 3.85 1.98 -20.68
C THR A 365 3.92 2.62 -22.05
N LYS A 366 3.47 3.89 -22.17
CA LYS A 366 3.50 4.65 -23.42
C LYS A 366 4.23 5.96 -23.20
N SER A 367 4.96 6.42 -24.22
CA SER A 367 5.65 7.69 -24.17
C SER A 367 4.68 8.86 -24.04
N ASN A 368 5.04 9.79 -23.15
CA ASN A 368 4.43 11.11 -23.06
C ASN A 368 5.54 12.15 -23.00
N GLY A 369 5.69 12.90 -24.09
CA GLY A 369 6.79 13.87 -24.24
C GLY A 369 6.83 14.94 -23.16
N GLU A 370 5.68 15.40 -22.64
CA GLU A 370 5.62 16.38 -21.56
C GLU A 370 6.09 15.79 -20.23
N LEU A 371 5.67 14.57 -19.92
CA LEU A 371 6.04 13.87 -18.70
C LEU A 371 7.56 13.61 -18.66
N GLN A 372 8.11 13.04 -19.73
CA GLN A 372 9.55 12.76 -19.81
C GLN A 372 10.37 14.07 -19.82
N ALA A 373 9.93 15.09 -20.54
CA ALA A 373 10.59 16.39 -20.53
C ALA A 373 10.62 17.02 -19.13
N ALA A 374 9.53 16.95 -18.38
CA ALA A 374 9.47 17.42 -17.00
C ALA A 374 10.45 16.66 -16.09
N LEU A 375 10.50 15.32 -16.21
CA LEU A 375 11.44 14.47 -15.46
C LEU A 375 12.89 14.82 -15.79
N PHE A 376 13.24 14.90 -17.06
CA PHE A 376 14.60 15.18 -17.49
C PHE A 376 15.06 16.59 -17.13
N ALA A 377 14.17 17.58 -17.22
CA ALA A 377 14.45 18.94 -16.78
C ALA A 377 14.80 18.99 -15.30
N TRP A 378 14.01 18.30 -14.46
CA TRP A 378 14.24 18.25 -13.02
C TRP A 378 15.54 17.51 -12.68
N LEU A 379 15.79 16.33 -13.27
CA LEU A 379 17.01 15.56 -13.05
C LEU A 379 18.26 16.33 -13.51
N ASN A 380 18.21 17.01 -14.65
CA ASN A 380 19.33 17.80 -15.15
C ASN A 380 19.64 18.99 -14.23
N GLU A 381 18.63 19.64 -13.69
CA GLU A 381 18.76 20.72 -12.70
C GLU A 381 19.41 20.20 -11.41
N MET A 382 18.94 19.08 -10.88
CA MET A 382 19.52 18.47 -9.68
C MET A 382 20.97 18.05 -9.88
N LEU A 383 21.29 17.39 -11.00
CA LEU A 383 22.67 16.98 -11.34
C LEU A 383 23.58 18.18 -11.57
N GLY A 384 23.06 19.28 -12.12
CA GLY A 384 23.81 20.54 -12.29
C GLY A 384 24.11 21.23 -10.96
N ALA A 385 23.16 21.18 -10.03
CA ALA A 385 23.27 21.81 -8.72
C ALA A 385 23.96 20.93 -7.66
N ALA A 386 24.36 19.73 -8.01
CA ALA A 386 24.81 18.71 -7.08
C ALA A 386 26.09 19.09 -6.31
N HIS A 387 26.95 19.95 -6.88
CA HIS A 387 28.11 20.51 -6.20
C HIS A 387 27.78 21.46 -5.05
N GLU A 388 26.54 21.97 -5.01
CA GLU A 388 26.03 22.84 -3.95
C GLU A 388 25.42 22.07 -2.77
N PHE A 389 25.24 20.73 -2.93
CA PHE A 389 24.59 19.92 -1.91
C PHE A 389 25.40 19.90 -0.61
N LYS A 390 24.80 20.46 0.44
CA LYS A 390 25.39 20.53 1.78
C LYS A 390 24.88 19.44 2.70
N ARG A 391 23.75 18.81 2.36
CA ARG A 391 23.06 17.83 3.20
C ARG A 391 23.02 16.47 2.51
N ASN A 392 23.19 15.44 3.31
CA ASN A 392 23.05 14.05 2.83
C ASN A 392 21.63 13.75 2.30
N GLU A 393 20.62 14.48 2.78
CA GLU A 393 19.23 14.38 2.33
C GLU A 393 19.05 14.79 0.87
N GLU A 394 19.69 15.87 0.42
CA GLU A 394 19.61 16.34 -0.98
C GLU A 394 20.15 15.27 -1.93
N THR A 395 21.25 14.62 -1.56
CA THR A 395 21.82 13.50 -2.32
C THR A 395 20.91 12.28 -2.31
N ARG A 396 20.19 12.02 -1.21
CA ARG A 396 19.19 10.95 -1.12
C ARG A 396 17.99 11.21 -2.03
N ILE A 397 17.53 12.45 -2.11
CA ILE A 397 16.48 12.87 -3.04
C ILE A 397 16.94 12.64 -4.47
N LEU A 398 18.15 13.11 -4.84
CA LEU A 398 18.72 12.88 -6.17
C LEU A 398 18.80 11.40 -6.50
N ALA A 399 19.34 10.57 -5.62
CA ALA A 399 19.43 9.12 -5.83
C ALA A 399 18.04 8.49 -6.06
N SER A 400 17.02 8.95 -5.33
CA SER A 400 15.66 8.47 -5.51
C SER A 400 15.01 8.99 -6.80
N ALA A 401 15.31 10.23 -7.19
CA ALA A 401 14.83 10.84 -8.43
C ALA A 401 15.41 10.16 -9.67
N VAL A 402 16.72 9.84 -9.66
CA VAL A 402 17.38 9.08 -10.73
C VAL A 402 16.66 7.75 -10.99
N ARG A 403 16.19 7.09 -9.94
CA ARG A 403 15.47 5.83 -10.06
C ARG A 403 14.07 5.95 -10.68
N LEU A 404 13.47 7.14 -10.73
CA LEU A 404 12.19 7.35 -11.41
C LEU A 404 12.26 7.07 -12.92
N THR A 405 13.44 7.18 -13.52
CA THR A 405 13.61 6.88 -14.96
C THR A 405 13.25 5.44 -15.31
N GLU A 406 13.44 4.49 -14.39
CA GLU A 406 13.07 3.08 -14.57
C GLU A 406 11.58 2.88 -14.87
N ASN A 407 10.73 3.71 -14.27
CA ASN A 407 9.28 3.55 -14.28
C ASN A 407 8.56 4.57 -15.19
N LEU A 408 9.14 5.76 -15.33
CA LEU A 408 8.50 6.86 -16.07
C LEU A 408 9.01 7.02 -17.50
N VAL A 409 10.06 6.28 -17.89
CA VAL A 409 10.58 6.26 -19.26
C VAL A 409 10.30 4.89 -19.87
N PRO A 410 9.40 4.79 -20.86
CA PRO A 410 9.14 3.54 -21.58
C PRO A 410 10.39 3.01 -22.29
N LYS A 411 10.52 1.69 -22.36
CA LYS A 411 11.63 1.04 -23.08
C LYS A 411 11.63 1.44 -24.56
N GLY A 412 12.79 1.81 -25.06
CA GLY A 412 13.01 2.12 -26.47
C GLY A 412 12.65 3.55 -26.91
N GLU A 413 12.08 4.37 -26.01
CA GLU A 413 11.75 5.77 -26.29
C GLU A 413 12.59 6.71 -25.41
N TYR A 414 13.03 7.86 -25.95
CA TYR A 414 13.90 8.83 -25.25
C TYR A 414 15.20 8.25 -24.66
N VAL A 415 15.65 7.14 -25.19
CA VAL A 415 16.82 6.41 -24.66
C VAL A 415 18.06 7.29 -24.64
N THR A 416 18.28 8.08 -25.70
CA THR A 416 19.50 8.89 -25.84
C THR A 416 19.58 9.97 -24.76
N GLU A 417 18.51 10.72 -24.51
CA GLU A 417 18.47 11.78 -23.50
C GLU A 417 18.56 11.20 -22.10
N CYS A 418 17.81 10.14 -21.85
CA CYS A 418 17.82 9.45 -20.56
C CYS A 418 19.19 8.84 -20.28
N GLU A 419 19.79 8.18 -21.27
CA GLU A 419 21.14 7.60 -21.18
C GLU A 419 22.19 8.68 -20.90
N ALA A 420 22.10 9.84 -21.53
CA ALA A 420 23.01 10.96 -21.29
C ALA A 420 22.92 11.46 -19.83
N LEU A 421 21.70 11.57 -19.28
CA LEU A 421 21.49 11.97 -17.89
C LEU A 421 22.01 10.92 -16.91
N LEU A 422 21.71 9.65 -17.15
CA LEU A 422 22.18 8.55 -16.32
C LEU A 422 23.70 8.39 -16.36
N ASN A 423 24.31 8.56 -17.52
CA ASN A 423 25.78 8.58 -17.64
C ASN A 423 26.41 9.74 -16.86
N LYS A 424 25.76 10.92 -16.83
CA LYS A 424 26.18 12.03 -15.98
C LYS A 424 26.06 11.68 -14.49
N ALA A 425 24.99 10.96 -14.10
CA ALA A 425 24.79 10.48 -12.73
C ALA A 425 25.84 9.43 -12.31
N LEU A 426 26.41 8.64 -13.24
CA LEU A 426 27.52 7.70 -12.95
C LEU A 426 28.83 8.40 -12.57
N GLU A 427 29.00 9.68 -12.90
CA GLU A 427 30.19 10.46 -12.55
C GLU A 427 30.09 11.08 -11.14
N PHE A 428 28.97 10.83 -10.46
CA PHE A 428 28.71 11.40 -9.14
C PHE A 428 29.53 10.71 -8.03
N SER A 429 29.86 11.44 -6.97
CA SER A 429 30.65 10.88 -5.87
C SER A 429 29.83 10.01 -4.90
N ASP A 430 28.52 10.18 -4.85
CA ASP A 430 27.66 9.41 -3.94
C ASP A 430 27.28 8.05 -4.54
N ARG A 431 27.64 6.98 -3.85
CA ARG A 431 27.42 5.58 -4.26
C ARG A 431 25.95 5.23 -4.53
N ARG A 432 24.99 5.90 -3.87
CA ARG A 432 23.55 5.64 -4.05
C ARG A 432 23.07 6.17 -5.40
N VAL A 433 23.57 7.36 -5.79
CA VAL A 433 23.27 7.95 -7.10
C VAL A 433 23.82 7.07 -8.21
N VAL A 434 25.10 6.67 -8.09
CA VAL A 434 25.76 5.79 -9.07
C VAL A 434 25.08 4.43 -9.18
N ALA A 435 24.76 3.80 -8.03
CA ALA A 435 24.11 2.48 -8.03
C ALA A 435 22.70 2.55 -8.67
N ASN A 436 21.91 3.56 -8.35
CA ASN A 436 20.56 3.72 -8.93
C ASN A 436 20.63 4.10 -10.43
N ALA A 437 21.66 4.82 -10.87
CA ALA A 437 21.87 5.09 -12.29
C ALA A 437 22.22 3.82 -13.07
N LEU A 438 23.00 2.91 -12.48
CA LEU A 438 23.28 1.60 -13.07
C LEU A 438 22.02 0.74 -13.20
N ASP A 439 21.18 0.68 -12.13
CA ASP A 439 19.90 -0.04 -12.16
C ASP A 439 19.02 0.49 -13.30
N ALA A 440 18.86 1.81 -13.38
CA ALA A 440 18.05 2.44 -14.41
C ALA A 440 18.57 2.18 -15.83
N LEU A 441 19.89 2.25 -16.03
CA LEU A 441 20.51 1.94 -17.33
C LEU A 441 20.30 0.49 -17.75
N ALA A 442 20.34 -0.46 -16.81
CA ALA A 442 20.08 -1.87 -17.08
C ALA A 442 18.67 -2.13 -17.63
N ILE A 443 17.70 -1.34 -17.19
CA ILE A 443 16.29 -1.48 -17.59
C ILE A 443 16.01 -0.78 -18.93
N ILE A 444 16.58 0.41 -19.12
CA ILE A 444 16.25 1.28 -20.27
C ILE A 444 17.00 0.87 -21.53
N ASN A 445 18.26 0.46 -21.41
CA ASN A 445 19.11 0.17 -22.56
C ASN A 445 19.80 -1.18 -22.43
N ASP A 446 19.53 -2.09 -23.37
CA ASP A 446 20.22 -3.38 -23.50
C ASP A 446 21.68 -3.25 -23.99
N ALA A 447 22.08 -2.08 -24.50
CA ALA A 447 23.46 -1.86 -24.96
C ALA A 447 24.41 -1.58 -23.78
N ALA A 448 25.60 -2.19 -23.82
CA ALA A 448 26.62 -2.00 -22.79
C ALA A 448 27.07 -0.55 -22.67
N SER A 449 26.79 0.10 -21.56
CA SER A 449 27.47 1.34 -21.24
C SER A 449 28.94 1.02 -20.89
N LYS A 450 29.89 1.56 -21.64
CA LYS A 450 31.32 1.42 -21.32
C LYS A 450 31.67 1.90 -19.92
N LYS A 451 30.92 2.89 -19.43
CA LYS A 451 31.06 3.44 -18.06
C LYS A 451 30.57 2.44 -17.01
N ALA A 452 29.43 1.74 -17.25
CA ALA A 452 28.95 0.71 -16.33
C ALA A 452 29.95 -0.43 -16.17
N LEU A 453 30.53 -0.89 -17.30
CA LEU A 453 31.55 -1.93 -17.28
C LEU A 453 32.79 -1.52 -16.46
N ALA A 454 33.19 -0.25 -16.51
CA ALA A 454 34.31 0.26 -15.71
C ALA A 454 34.02 0.26 -14.19
N LEU A 455 32.77 0.22 -13.78
CA LEU A 455 32.35 0.24 -12.37
C LEU A 455 32.22 -1.16 -11.74
N VAL A 456 32.45 -2.23 -12.49
CA VAL A 456 32.45 -3.62 -11.98
C VAL A 456 33.50 -3.83 -10.88
N ASP A 457 34.60 -3.10 -10.92
CA ASP A 457 35.68 -3.13 -9.92
C ASP A 457 35.61 -1.96 -8.91
N HIS A 458 34.42 -1.30 -8.80
CA HIS A 458 34.24 -0.20 -7.89
C HIS A 458 34.47 -0.64 -6.42
N PRO A 459 35.13 0.17 -5.57
CA PRO A 459 35.39 -0.17 -4.18
C PRO A 459 34.11 -0.34 -3.35
N ASP A 460 33.04 0.36 -3.68
CA ASP A 460 31.73 0.15 -3.04
C ASP A 460 31.03 -1.09 -3.61
N ASN A 461 30.72 -2.03 -2.73
CA ASN A 461 30.16 -3.33 -3.08
C ASN A 461 28.80 -3.25 -3.78
N ARG A 462 27.99 -2.26 -3.45
CA ARG A 462 26.66 -2.06 -4.08
C ARG A 462 26.84 -1.57 -5.52
N VAL A 463 27.75 -0.62 -5.75
CA VAL A 463 28.02 -0.12 -7.10
C VAL A 463 28.56 -1.25 -7.98
N ALA A 464 29.53 -2.02 -7.48
CA ALA A 464 30.10 -3.16 -8.19
C ALA A 464 29.03 -4.23 -8.51
N ALA A 465 28.15 -4.56 -7.56
CA ALA A 465 27.05 -5.50 -7.75
C ALA A 465 26.07 -5.03 -8.83
N ASN A 466 25.63 -3.77 -8.80
CA ASN A 466 24.70 -3.22 -9.80
C ASN A 466 25.36 -3.16 -11.19
N ALA A 467 26.65 -2.88 -11.27
CA ALA A 467 27.39 -2.96 -12.53
C ALA A 467 27.43 -4.40 -13.09
N LEU A 468 27.63 -5.40 -12.22
CA LEU A 468 27.57 -6.81 -12.60
C LEU A 468 26.16 -7.25 -13.01
N ILE A 469 25.10 -6.76 -12.34
CA ILE A 469 23.71 -6.99 -12.74
C ILE A 469 23.49 -6.45 -14.15
N HIS A 470 23.87 -5.21 -14.39
CA HIS A 470 23.76 -4.58 -15.71
C HIS A 470 24.43 -5.42 -16.82
N GLU A 471 25.66 -5.88 -16.61
CA GLU A 471 26.37 -6.71 -17.57
C GLU A 471 25.78 -8.13 -17.67
N GLY A 472 25.39 -8.73 -16.53
CA GLY A 472 24.84 -10.08 -16.47
C GLY A 472 23.45 -10.21 -17.10
N MET A 473 22.62 -9.15 -17.04
CA MET A 473 21.33 -9.12 -17.74
C MET A 473 21.46 -9.16 -19.27
N LYS A 474 22.58 -8.66 -19.81
CA LYS A 474 22.87 -8.76 -21.25
C LYS A 474 23.35 -10.14 -21.60
N GLU A 475 24.41 -10.59 -20.93
CA GLU A 475 25.04 -11.88 -21.17
C GLU A 475 25.71 -12.39 -19.88
N ILE A 476 25.48 -13.65 -19.56
CA ILE A 476 26.19 -14.33 -18.48
C ILE A 476 27.56 -14.76 -19.01
N SER A 477 28.45 -13.81 -19.17
CA SER A 477 29.81 -14.05 -19.70
C SER A 477 30.72 -14.67 -18.64
N SER A 478 31.82 -15.30 -19.09
CA SER A 478 32.87 -15.81 -18.20
C SER A 478 33.48 -14.70 -17.32
N PHE A 479 33.48 -13.47 -17.79
CA PHE A 479 33.89 -12.30 -17.04
C PHE A 479 32.95 -12.01 -15.87
N VAL A 480 31.63 -11.94 -16.12
CA VAL A 480 30.61 -11.73 -15.09
C VAL A 480 30.68 -12.83 -14.01
N LEU A 481 30.73 -14.10 -14.44
CA LEU A 481 30.85 -15.23 -13.53
C LEU A 481 32.11 -15.16 -12.67
N LYS A 482 33.25 -14.80 -13.24
CA LYS A 482 34.51 -14.65 -12.51
C LYS A 482 34.40 -13.57 -11.43
N ARG A 483 33.79 -12.42 -11.73
CA ARG A 483 33.61 -11.31 -10.77
C ARG A 483 32.61 -11.65 -9.66
N LEU A 484 31.50 -12.27 -10.00
CA LEU A 484 30.54 -12.76 -9.00
C LEU A 484 31.20 -13.77 -8.05
N ARG A 485 31.97 -14.73 -8.57
CA ARG A 485 32.74 -15.68 -7.74
C ARG A 485 33.74 -14.98 -6.82
N GLN A 486 34.36 -13.90 -7.25
CA GLN A 486 35.28 -13.11 -6.41
C GLN A 486 34.54 -12.41 -5.27
N MET A 487 33.35 -11.85 -5.54
CA MET A 487 32.53 -11.25 -4.48
C MET A 487 32.06 -12.29 -3.46
N LEU A 488 31.62 -13.45 -3.94
CA LEU A 488 31.13 -14.54 -3.09
C LEU A 488 32.24 -15.21 -2.25
N LYS A 489 33.51 -15.14 -2.68
CA LYS A 489 34.68 -15.66 -1.95
C LYS A 489 35.35 -14.61 -1.07
N SER A 490 34.79 -13.44 -0.91
CA SER A 490 35.31 -12.39 -0.04
C SER A 490 35.16 -12.77 1.43
N ASP A 491 36.07 -12.28 2.27
CA ASP A 491 35.95 -12.37 3.72
C ASP A 491 34.98 -11.34 4.32
N GLU A 492 34.45 -10.42 3.51
CA GLU A 492 33.53 -9.38 3.92
C GLU A 492 32.07 -9.81 3.69
N ASP A 493 31.29 -9.95 4.75
CA ASP A 493 29.85 -10.32 4.67
C ASP A 493 29.03 -9.40 3.77
N VAL A 494 29.30 -8.09 3.79
CA VAL A 494 28.61 -7.10 2.96
C VAL A 494 28.88 -7.37 1.47
N ARG A 495 30.10 -7.76 1.11
CA ARG A 495 30.48 -8.06 -0.26
C ARG A 495 29.84 -9.35 -0.74
N ILE A 496 29.83 -10.37 0.10
CA ILE A 496 29.13 -11.62 -0.18
C ILE A 496 27.64 -11.37 -0.39
N SER A 497 27.00 -10.62 0.51
CA SER A 497 25.57 -10.29 0.40
C SER A 497 25.24 -9.53 -0.89
N SER A 498 26.10 -8.59 -1.30
CA SER A 498 25.94 -7.86 -2.57
C SER A 498 26.13 -8.78 -3.78
N GLY A 499 27.06 -9.72 -3.71
CA GLY A 499 27.26 -10.75 -4.74
C GLY A 499 26.07 -11.70 -4.87
N LEU A 500 25.50 -12.17 -3.75
CA LEU A 500 24.29 -13.01 -3.73
C LEU A 500 23.09 -12.27 -4.32
N TYR A 501 22.92 -11.00 -3.96
CA TYR A 501 21.89 -10.16 -4.55
C TYR A 501 22.03 -10.05 -6.08
N ALA A 502 23.26 -9.78 -6.56
CA ALA A 502 23.51 -9.70 -8.00
C ALA A 502 23.22 -11.02 -8.74
N VAL A 503 23.59 -12.16 -8.17
CA VAL A 503 23.26 -13.48 -8.74
C VAL A 503 21.74 -13.67 -8.82
N GLY A 504 20.99 -13.31 -7.76
CA GLY A 504 19.54 -13.42 -7.72
C GLY A 504 18.85 -12.59 -8.81
N GLU A 505 19.24 -11.32 -8.97
CA GLU A 505 18.67 -10.42 -9.98
C GLU A 505 18.96 -10.88 -11.42
N ILE A 506 20.19 -11.31 -11.70
CA ILE A 506 20.57 -11.83 -13.01
C ILE A 506 19.80 -13.12 -13.33
N ALA A 507 19.74 -14.05 -12.38
CA ALA A 507 19.03 -15.31 -12.57
C ALA A 507 17.53 -15.10 -12.81
N GLU A 508 16.90 -14.21 -12.02
CA GLU A 508 15.48 -13.88 -12.17
C GLU A 508 15.16 -13.21 -13.51
N TYR A 509 16.05 -12.33 -13.98
CA TYR A 509 15.92 -11.68 -15.28
C TYR A 509 15.92 -12.71 -16.43
N HIS A 510 16.90 -13.63 -16.43
CA HIS A 510 16.99 -14.65 -17.47
C HIS A 510 15.88 -15.67 -17.38
N ARG A 511 15.47 -16.08 -16.18
CA ARG A 511 14.30 -16.96 -15.98
C ARG A 511 13.03 -16.37 -16.59
N LYS A 512 12.70 -15.11 -16.30
CA LYS A 512 11.54 -14.42 -16.88
C LYS A 512 11.61 -14.28 -18.39
N ARG A 513 12.81 -14.05 -18.92
CA ARG A 513 13.03 -13.96 -20.37
C ARG A 513 12.78 -15.31 -21.06
N ASP A 514 13.23 -16.40 -20.47
CA ASP A 514 13.05 -17.74 -21.01
C ASP A 514 11.58 -18.18 -20.92
N GLU A 515 10.87 -17.87 -19.83
CA GLU A 515 9.40 -18.15 -19.71
C GLU A 515 8.60 -17.48 -20.83
N VAL A 516 8.90 -16.24 -21.21
CA VAL A 516 8.23 -15.54 -22.33
C VAL A 516 8.50 -16.23 -23.67
N TYR A 517 9.66 -16.87 -23.87
CA TYR A 517 9.97 -17.63 -25.08
C TYR A 517 9.23 -18.97 -25.18
N PHE A 518 8.76 -19.54 -24.06
CA PHE A 518 8.00 -20.79 -24.05
C PHE A 518 6.47 -20.58 -24.15
N GLU A 519 5.98 -19.36 -23.93
CA GLU A 519 4.55 -19.01 -24.05
C GLU A 519 4.17 -18.43 -25.43
N THR A 520 5.13 -18.10 -26.29
CA THR A 520 4.96 -17.65 -27.68
C THR A 520 5.27 -18.75 -28.68
#